data_a6e919fcf37703ce987c3fd5747b1c56
#
_entry.id   a6e919fcf37703ce987c3fd5747b1c56
#
_cell.length_a   1.000
_cell.length_b   1.000
_cell.length_c   1.000
_cell.angle_alpha   90.00
_cell.angle_beta   90.00
_cell.angle_gamma   90.00
#
_symmetry.space_group_name_H-M   'P 1'
#
loop_
_entity.id
_entity.type
_entity.pdbx_description
1 polymer ?
#
loop_
_entity_poly.entity_id
_entity_poly.type
_entity_poly.pdbx_seq_one_letter_code
_entity_poly.pdbx_strand_id
1 'polypeptide(L)'
;MKKFEFFDVTADIGFYAYGDNLNEAFENAGLALFNIISKTDNINPITSKSFEITSEDKVSLLYDFLEELLFLHEIEFMLFSEFKVMIDKIDDGYHLNATIEGEDINWDKHYRGDEVKAITFHKMNIVEGNAVKLSAIVDL
;
A
#
# COMPACT_ATOMS: atom_id res chain seq x y z
N MET A 1 0.30 -0.30 -18.93
CA MET A 1 1.22 0.13 -17.84
C MET A 1 1.15 -0.88 -16.70
N LYS A 2 2.30 -1.30 -16.19
CA LYS A 2 2.32 -2.18 -15.03
C LYS A 2 1.89 -1.39 -13.78
N LYS A 3 1.31 -2.10 -12.83
CA LYS A 3 0.83 -1.46 -11.59
C LYS A 3 1.97 -1.24 -10.60
N PHE A 4 2.85 -2.22 -10.49
CA PHE A 4 4.00 -2.14 -9.59
C PHE A 4 5.13 -3.07 -10.07
N GLU A 5 6.31 -2.89 -9.48
CA GLU A 5 7.44 -3.81 -9.67
C GLU A 5 8.30 -3.80 -8.42
N PHE A 6 8.97 -4.92 -8.14
CA PHE A 6 9.83 -5.06 -6.97
C PHE A 6 11.29 -4.85 -7.34
N PHE A 7 12.08 -4.41 -6.35
CA PHE A 7 13.53 -4.38 -6.45
C PHE A 7 14.14 -4.87 -5.13
N ASP A 8 15.28 -5.53 -5.21
CA ASP A 8 15.95 -6.09 -4.04
C ASP A 8 16.79 -5.04 -3.34
N VAL A 9 16.76 -5.11 -2.00
CA VAL A 9 17.62 -4.33 -1.12
C VAL A 9 18.13 -5.32 -0.07
N THR A 10 19.36 -5.17 0.39
CA THR A 10 19.93 -6.10 1.38
C THR A 10 19.00 -6.25 2.59
N ALA A 11 18.52 -7.47 2.84
CA ALA A 11 17.61 -7.86 3.92
C ALA A 11 16.22 -7.22 3.88
N ASP A 12 15.91 -6.44 2.83
CA ASP A 12 14.63 -5.74 2.68
C ASP A 12 14.08 -5.97 1.29
N ILE A 13 12.91 -5.42 1.02
CA ILE A 13 12.36 -5.39 -0.34
C ILE A 13 11.78 -4.00 -0.62
N GLY A 14 12.05 -3.51 -1.82
CA GLY A 14 11.48 -2.26 -2.30
C GLY A 14 10.49 -2.50 -3.43
N PHE A 15 9.66 -1.51 -3.68
CA PHE A 15 8.78 -1.53 -4.84
C PHE A 15 8.59 -0.13 -5.43
N TYR A 16 8.31 -0.13 -6.72
CA TYR A 16 7.77 1.03 -7.42
C TYR A 16 6.29 0.76 -7.65
N ALA A 17 5.45 1.77 -7.49
CA ALA A 17 4.05 1.68 -7.86
C ALA A 17 3.73 2.82 -8.83
N TYR A 18 2.86 2.55 -9.78
CA TYR A 18 2.56 3.45 -10.89
C TYR A 18 1.07 3.73 -10.96
N GLY A 19 0.71 4.88 -11.48
CA GLY A 19 -0.67 5.23 -11.73
C GLY A 19 -0.78 6.41 -12.68
N ASP A 20 -1.95 6.59 -13.27
CA ASP A 20 -2.23 7.75 -14.11
C ASP A 20 -2.36 9.02 -13.27
N ASN A 21 -2.65 8.85 -11.99
CA ASN A 21 -2.78 9.93 -11.02
C ASN A 21 -2.32 9.42 -9.64
N LEU A 22 -2.28 10.34 -8.68
CA LEU A 22 -1.80 10.03 -7.33
C LEU A 22 -2.66 8.97 -6.64
N ASN A 23 -3.98 9.06 -6.77
CA ASN A 23 -4.91 8.09 -6.18
C ASN A 23 -4.59 6.67 -6.65
N GLU A 24 -4.43 6.49 -7.96
CA GLU A 24 -4.13 5.19 -8.55
C GLU A 24 -2.77 4.66 -8.12
N ALA A 25 -1.75 5.53 -8.05
CA ALA A 25 -0.42 5.13 -7.60
C ALA A 25 -0.45 4.63 -6.15
N PHE A 26 -1.22 5.27 -5.27
CA PHE A 26 -1.40 4.81 -3.89
C PHE A 26 -2.15 3.47 -3.85
N GLU A 27 -3.18 3.31 -4.65
CA GLU A 27 -3.92 2.04 -4.75
C GLU A 27 -2.96 0.90 -5.14
N ASN A 28 -2.11 1.16 -6.13
CA ASN A 28 -1.14 0.18 -6.59
C ASN A 28 -0.01 -0.05 -5.58
N ALA A 29 0.30 0.94 -4.74
CA ALA A 29 1.22 0.76 -3.62
C ALA A 29 0.66 -0.23 -2.59
N GLY A 30 -0.63 -0.12 -2.28
CA GLY A 30 -1.32 -1.09 -1.42
C GLY A 30 -1.29 -2.50 -2.02
N LEU A 31 -1.54 -2.58 -3.32
CA LEU A 31 -1.48 -3.85 -4.05
C LEU A 31 -0.06 -4.45 -3.99
N ALA A 32 0.98 -3.64 -4.15
CA ALA A 32 2.37 -4.09 -4.06
C ALA A 32 2.67 -4.63 -2.66
N LEU A 33 2.26 -3.92 -1.61
CA LEU A 33 2.48 -4.37 -0.23
C LEU A 33 1.88 -5.76 0.00
N PHE A 34 0.64 -5.98 -0.42
CA PHE A 34 -0.02 -7.27 -0.21
C PHE A 34 0.47 -8.38 -1.16
N ASN A 35 1.18 -8.03 -2.23
CA ASN A 35 1.89 -9.01 -3.05
C ASN A 35 3.27 -9.35 -2.51
N ILE A 36 3.76 -8.62 -1.51
CA ILE A 36 4.91 -9.04 -0.68
C ILE A 36 4.43 -10.01 0.40
N ILE A 37 3.35 -9.67 1.07
CA ILE A 37 2.80 -10.45 2.20
C ILE A 37 2.17 -11.76 1.72
N SER A 38 1.49 -11.73 0.57
CA SER A 38 0.78 -12.87 0.01
C SER A 38 0.75 -12.77 -1.52
N LYS A 39 -0.37 -13.13 -2.14
CA LYS A 39 -0.66 -12.92 -3.56
C LYS A 39 -2.11 -12.47 -3.67
N THR A 40 -2.32 -11.27 -4.15
CA THR A 40 -3.66 -10.67 -4.20
C THR A 40 -4.63 -11.40 -5.12
N ASP A 41 -4.12 -12.16 -6.10
CA ASP A 41 -4.96 -12.98 -6.99
C ASP A 41 -5.79 -14.02 -6.23
N ASN A 42 -5.33 -14.45 -5.05
CA ASN A 42 -5.99 -15.46 -4.23
C ASN A 42 -6.71 -14.86 -3.03
N ILE A 43 -6.86 -13.56 -2.98
CA ILE A 43 -7.55 -12.86 -1.89
C ILE A 43 -8.87 -12.34 -2.42
N ASN A 44 -9.98 -12.85 -1.90
CA ASN A 44 -11.30 -12.43 -2.33
C ASN A 44 -11.72 -11.13 -1.62
N PRO A 45 -12.24 -10.14 -2.35
CA PRO A 45 -12.64 -8.86 -1.74
C PRO A 45 -14.03 -8.95 -1.10
N ILE A 46 -14.15 -9.70 -0.03
CA ILE A 46 -15.43 -10.03 0.63
C ILE A 46 -15.80 -9.00 1.69
N THR A 47 -14.83 -8.57 2.49
CA THR A 47 -15.04 -7.69 3.64
C THR A 47 -14.37 -6.34 3.36
N SER A 48 -15.10 -5.27 3.66
CA SER A 48 -14.64 -3.89 3.42
C SER A 48 -14.22 -3.22 4.73
N LYS A 49 -13.12 -2.46 4.67
CA LYS A 49 -12.66 -1.60 5.75
C LYS A 49 -12.43 -0.21 5.18
N SER A 50 -12.72 0.82 5.97
CA SER A 50 -12.49 2.20 5.55
C SER A 50 -11.72 2.96 6.60
N PHE A 51 -10.88 3.90 6.17
CA PHE A 51 -10.14 4.76 7.09
C PHE A 51 -9.80 6.10 6.42
N GLU A 52 -9.44 7.07 7.26
CA GLU A 52 -9.03 8.39 6.82
C GLU A 52 -7.68 8.73 7.44
N ILE A 53 -6.85 9.44 6.70
CA ILE A 53 -5.54 9.90 7.14
C ILE A 53 -5.36 11.35 6.72
N THR A 54 -4.73 12.15 7.58
CA THR A 54 -4.31 13.52 7.25
C THR A 54 -2.82 13.62 7.53
N SER A 55 -2.06 14.11 6.55
CA SER A 55 -0.61 14.25 6.67
C SER A 55 -0.16 15.58 6.09
N GLU A 56 1.01 16.06 6.50
CA GLU A 56 1.52 17.38 6.10
C GLU A 56 2.01 17.43 4.66
N ASP A 57 2.47 16.30 4.10
CA ASP A 57 2.96 16.22 2.72
C ASP A 57 2.65 14.85 2.12
N LYS A 58 2.90 14.71 0.81
CA LYS A 58 2.54 13.50 0.07
C LYS A 58 3.36 12.29 0.49
N VAL A 59 4.64 12.46 0.81
CA VAL A 59 5.50 11.35 1.22
C VAL A 59 5.07 10.84 2.60
N SER A 60 4.80 11.76 3.54
CA SER A 60 4.26 11.39 4.85
C SER A 60 2.90 10.70 4.72
N LEU A 61 2.08 11.16 3.77
CA LEU A 61 0.78 10.54 3.50
C LEU A 61 0.95 9.09 3.01
N LEU A 62 1.91 8.85 2.13
CA LEU A 62 2.21 7.51 1.63
C LEU A 62 2.68 6.60 2.76
N TYR A 63 3.59 7.11 3.61
CA TYR A 63 4.05 6.38 4.78
C TYR A 63 2.89 5.99 5.68
N ASP A 64 2.06 6.96 6.05
CA ASP A 64 0.93 6.75 6.95
C ASP A 64 -0.11 5.79 6.35
N PHE A 65 -0.33 5.87 5.04
CA PHE A 65 -1.22 4.96 4.33
C PHE A 65 -0.72 3.51 4.41
N LEU A 66 0.54 3.27 4.09
CA LEU A 66 1.12 1.92 4.13
C LEU A 66 1.19 1.38 5.56
N GLU A 67 1.50 2.24 6.54
CA GLU A 67 1.49 1.89 7.97
C GLU A 67 0.10 1.43 8.40
N GLU A 68 -0.95 2.14 7.99
CA GLU A 68 -2.32 1.78 8.35
C GLU A 68 -2.72 0.45 7.73
N LEU A 69 -2.33 0.20 6.48
CA LEU A 69 -2.58 -1.09 5.84
C LEU A 69 -1.90 -2.22 6.60
N LEU A 70 -0.65 -2.03 6.98
CA LEU A 70 0.10 -3.04 7.74
C LEU A 70 -0.53 -3.26 9.11
N PHE A 71 -0.93 -2.19 9.79
CA PHE A 71 -1.61 -2.24 11.08
C PHE A 71 -2.91 -3.06 11.00
N LEU A 72 -3.75 -2.77 10.02
CA LEU A 72 -5.01 -3.50 9.83
C LEU A 72 -4.76 -4.98 9.52
N HIS A 73 -3.74 -5.28 8.72
CA HIS A 73 -3.33 -6.66 8.45
C HIS A 73 -2.99 -7.38 9.75
N GLU A 74 -2.22 -6.78 10.62
CA GLU A 74 -1.74 -7.40 11.86
C GLU A 74 -2.83 -7.50 12.93
N ILE A 75 -3.65 -6.46 13.10
CA ILE A 75 -4.65 -6.40 14.17
C ILE A 75 -5.93 -7.14 13.79
N GLU A 76 -6.37 -7.03 12.55
CA GLU A 76 -7.62 -7.65 12.09
C GLU A 76 -7.39 -9.04 11.50
N PHE A 77 -6.14 -9.47 11.33
CA PHE A 77 -5.78 -10.76 10.72
C PHE A 77 -6.41 -10.92 9.33
N MET A 78 -6.27 -9.89 8.51
CA MET A 78 -6.84 -9.84 7.16
C MET A 78 -5.77 -9.65 6.10
N LEU A 79 -6.11 -10.09 4.89
CA LEU A 79 -5.37 -9.79 3.67
C LEU A 79 -6.28 -8.98 2.76
N PHE A 80 -5.73 -7.98 2.09
CA PHE A 80 -6.49 -7.09 1.22
C PHE A 80 -6.03 -7.20 -0.23
N SER A 81 -6.97 -7.10 -1.17
CA SER A 81 -6.70 -7.25 -2.60
C SER A 81 -7.25 -6.11 -3.45
N GLU A 82 -8.14 -5.30 -2.92
CA GLU A 82 -8.68 -4.14 -3.64
C GLU A 82 -8.57 -2.89 -2.78
N PHE A 83 -8.16 -1.81 -3.42
CA PHE A 83 -7.85 -0.55 -2.76
C PHE A 83 -8.49 0.59 -3.56
N LYS A 84 -9.27 1.42 -2.89
CA LYS A 84 -9.84 2.62 -3.47
C LYS A 84 -9.42 3.80 -2.61
N VAL A 85 -8.74 4.76 -3.23
CA VAL A 85 -8.12 5.89 -2.54
C VAL A 85 -8.58 7.20 -3.16
N MET A 86 -8.94 8.15 -2.29
CA MET A 86 -9.25 9.53 -2.67
C MET A 86 -8.37 10.45 -1.85
N ILE A 87 -7.53 11.23 -2.52
CA ILE A 87 -6.62 12.18 -1.89
C ILE A 87 -7.03 13.59 -2.27
N ASP A 88 -7.20 14.44 -1.27
CA ASP A 88 -7.53 15.85 -1.46
C ASP A 88 -6.48 16.72 -0.78
N LYS A 89 -6.13 17.83 -1.42
CA LYS A 89 -5.31 18.84 -0.79
C LYS A 89 -6.17 19.66 0.18
N ILE A 90 -5.65 19.89 1.38
CA ILE A 90 -6.26 20.74 2.40
C ILE A 90 -5.30 21.88 2.74
N ASP A 91 -5.71 22.81 3.63
CA ASP A 91 -4.92 24.02 3.92
C ASP A 91 -3.48 23.71 4.33
N ASP A 92 -3.28 22.77 5.25
CA ASP A 92 -1.95 22.48 5.81
C ASP A 92 -1.47 21.05 5.48
N GLY A 93 -1.88 20.51 4.32
CA GLY A 93 -1.43 19.18 3.95
C GLY A 93 -2.38 18.48 3.00
N TYR A 94 -2.56 17.18 3.25
CA TYR A 94 -3.37 16.31 2.41
C TYR A 94 -4.23 15.40 3.25
N HIS A 95 -5.44 15.14 2.75
CA HIS A 95 -6.39 14.24 3.37
C HIS A 95 -6.62 13.06 2.44
N LEU A 96 -6.62 11.85 3.01
CA LEU A 96 -6.83 10.61 2.27
C LEU A 96 -8.01 9.86 2.87
N ASN A 97 -8.93 9.43 1.99
CA ASN A 97 -9.97 8.46 2.31
C ASN A 97 -9.64 7.17 1.59
N ALA A 98 -9.68 6.06 2.29
CA ALA A 98 -9.46 4.76 1.67
C ALA A 98 -10.58 3.79 2.04
N THR A 99 -10.96 2.99 1.05
CA THR A 99 -11.81 1.81 1.24
C THR A 99 -11.04 0.64 0.68
N ILE A 100 -10.81 -0.36 1.52
CA ILE A 100 -10.01 -1.52 1.15
C ILE A 100 -10.86 -2.78 1.36
N GLU A 101 -10.68 -3.77 0.49
CA GLU A 101 -11.47 -4.98 0.52
C GLU A 101 -10.56 -6.21 0.51
N GLY A 102 -10.96 -7.21 1.29
CA GLY A 102 -10.20 -8.44 1.41
C GLY A 102 -10.96 -9.48 2.22
N GLU A 103 -10.23 -10.34 2.87
CA GLU A 103 -10.81 -11.44 3.66
C GLU A 103 -9.88 -11.83 4.80
N ASP A 104 -10.42 -12.59 5.74
CA ASP A 104 -9.63 -13.09 6.85
C ASP A 104 -8.51 -14.02 6.35
N ILE A 105 -7.37 -13.96 7.03
CA ILE A 105 -6.21 -14.80 6.69
C ILE A 105 -6.56 -16.27 6.87
N ASN A 106 -6.26 -17.06 5.84
CA ASN A 106 -6.31 -18.52 5.91
C ASN A 106 -5.11 -19.05 5.12
N TRP A 107 -4.06 -19.43 5.86
CA TRP A 107 -2.80 -19.86 5.23
C TRP A 107 -2.93 -21.22 4.53
N ASP A 108 -4.03 -21.93 4.68
CA ASP A 108 -4.33 -23.14 3.89
C ASP A 108 -4.77 -22.77 2.47
N LYS A 109 -5.31 -21.55 2.30
CA LYS A 109 -5.79 -21.03 1.02
C LYS A 109 -4.84 -19.99 0.44
N HIS A 110 -4.38 -19.06 1.29
CA HIS A 110 -3.56 -17.93 0.86
C HIS A 110 -2.08 -18.30 0.81
N TYR A 111 -1.39 -17.79 -0.19
CA TYR A 111 0.06 -17.92 -0.28
C TYR A 111 0.70 -17.17 0.89
N ARG A 112 1.64 -17.81 1.58
CA ARG A 112 2.38 -17.17 2.66
C ARG A 112 3.69 -16.63 2.10
N GLY A 113 3.70 -15.32 1.86
CA GLY A 113 4.86 -14.61 1.35
C GLY A 113 5.81 -14.20 2.46
N ASP A 114 6.28 -12.97 2.40
CA ASP A 114 7.20 -12.42 3.40
C ASP A 114 6.44 -11.74 4.53
N GLU A 115 6.98 -11.83 5.73
CA GLU A 115 6.48 -11.07 6.85
C GLU A 115 7.09 -9.68 6.81
N VAL A 116 6.26 -8.67 6.61
CA VAL A 116 6.69 -7.27 6.62
C VAL A 116 6.66 -6.77 8.05
N LYS A 117 7.81 -6.36 8.57
CA LYS A 117 7.93 -5.89 9.95
C LYS A 117 7.62 -4.41 10.10
N ALA A 118 8.00 -3.61 9.11
CA ALA A 118 7.82 -2.17 9.18
C ALA A 118 7.87 -1.53 7.80
N ILE A 119 7.21 -0.38 7.67
CA ILE A 119 7.35 0.54 6.55
C ILE A 119 8.51 1.48 6.90
N THR A 120 9.34 1.84 5.93
CA THR A 120 10.45 2.76 6.17
C THR A 120 10.33 4.01 5.30
N PHE A 121 10.98 5.10 5.72
CA PHE A 121 11.11 6.30 4.89
C PHE A 121 12.29 6.22 3.93
N HIS A 122 13.13 5.20 4.06
CA HIS A 122 14.32 5.07 3.24
C HIS A 122 13.96 5.02 1.76
N LYS A 123 14.49 5.95 0.98
CA LYS A 123 14.23 6.09 -0.46
C LYS A 123 12.74 6.20 -0.84
N MET A 124 11.89 6.57 0.12
CA MET A 124 10.50 6.83 -0.20
C MET A 124 10.40 8.12 -1.01
N ASN A 125 9.75 8.05 -2.15
CA ASN A 125 9.67 9.17 -3.07
C ASN A 125 8.41 9.08 -3.93
N ILE A 126 7.97 10.24 -4.41
CA ILE A 126 6.82 10.35 -5.31
C ILE A 126 7.22 11.30 -6.43
N VAL A 127 7.15 10.83 -7.67
CA VAL A 127 7.43 11.65 -8.86
C VAL A 127 6.14 11.78 -9.65
N GLU A 128 5.70 13.01 -9.83
CA GLU A 128 4.49 13.33 -10.59
C GLU A 128 4.86 14.00 -11.91
N GLY A 129 4.20 13.57 -12.96
CA GLY A 129 4.37 14.09 -14.30
C GLY A 129 3.15 13.70 -15.11
N ASN A 130 3.33 13.20 -16.34
CA ASN A 130 2.22 12.67 -17.14
C ASN A 130 1.58 11.46 -16.47
N ALA A 131 2.37 10.73 -15.71
CA ALA A 131 1.94 9.65 -14.85
C ALA A 131 2.64 9.81 -13.50
N VAL A 132 2.24 9.02 -12.51
CA VAL A 132 2.83 9.06 -11.17
C VAL A 132 3.62 7.79 -10.93
N LYS A 133 4.83 7.93 -10.40
CA LYS A 133 5.67 6.83 -9.94
C LYS A 133 6.07 7.09 -8.50
N LEU A 134 5.83 6.12 -7.64
CA LEU A 134 6.31 6.21 -6.25
C LEU A 134 7.20 5.02 -5.91
N SER A 135 7.99 5.17 -4.87
CA SER A 135 8.86 4.10 -4.36
C SER A 135 8.76 3.99 -2.86
N ALA A 136 8.90 2.79 -2.35
CA ALA A 136 8.93 2.51 -0.92
C ALA A 136 9.78 1.27 -0.67
N ILE A 137 10.35 1.20 0.54
CA ILE A 137 11.13 0.06 1.00
C ILE A 137 10.52 -0.39 2.33
N VAL A 138 10.32 -1.70 2.47
CA VAL A 138 9.79 -2.29 3.69
C VAL A 138 10.83 -3.22 4.33
N ASP A 139 10.85 -3.26 5.66
CA ASP A 139 11.69 -4.17 6.44
C ASP A 139 11.06 -5.56 6.47
N LEU A 140 11.88 -6.54 6.24
CA LEU A 140 11.47 -7.96 6.33
C LEU A 140 11.97 -8.66 7.59
#